data_09edfe11d1e6d7fec0bdef89ed00afd9
#
_entry.id   09edfe11d1e6d7fec0bdef89ed00afd9
#
_cell.length_a   1.000
_cell.length_b   1.000
_cell.length_c   1.000
_cell.angle_alpha   90.00
_cell.angle_beta   90.00
_cell.angle_gamma   90.00
#
_symmetry.space_group_name_H-M   'P 1'
#
loop_
_entity.id
_entity.type
_entity.pdbx_description
1 polymer ?
#
loop_
_entity_poly.entity_id
_entity_poly.type
_entity_poly.pdbx_seq_one_letter_code
_entity_poly.pdbx_strand_id
1 'polypeptide(L)'
;MTPIKRIYVFSVLIILFSSTLGSPAVAQVLTKKVDPLRPIIEIKTQKTLTVEELIEKLKRANYTLLGEFHDNASHHQLRGDLILRLNQSKQTVVVEYLLAGKEVQFSGSTLESLHTAGFNSKAWPWSIYGPLFETLRISQRPIVGSNLDRSISKAIFSGANNPIPSSLKVDYQKSSLSAPAMAALEQDLIEGHCGKLPPAYLKPMMLVQRLTDISMARVLLERSSGILLAGNGHIRKDYGVPQVLKAIAPHQFVVNVAFTEDDGLDSKAIANYRDRYDYVWLTKPIERKDPCADLQFGKPSS
;
A
#
# COMPACT_ATOMS: atom_id res chain seq x y z
N MET A 1 -41.82 -61.57 47.88
CA MET A 1 -40.50 -61.17 47.38
C MET A 1 -40.70 -60.38 46.12
N THR A 2 -40.71 -59.06 46.21
CA THR A 2 -40.94 -58.11 45.10
C THR A 2 -39.62 -57.51 44.72
N PRO A 3 -39.24 -57.46 43.43
CA PRO A 3 -37.95 -56.88 43.01
C PRO A 3 -38.07 -55.36 42.91
N ILE A 4 -37.04 -54.71 43.49
CA ILE A 4 -36.78 -53.23 43.46
C ILE A 4 -36.34 -52.80 42.08
N LYS A 5 -37.16 -51.93 41.48
CA LYS A 5 -36.75 -51.25 40.22
C LYS A 5 -35.76 -50.11 40.53
N ARG A 6 -34.52 -50.22 40.02
CA ARG A 6 -33.54 -49.13 40.00
C ARG A 6 -33.87 -48.13 38.90
N ILE A 7 -34.12 -46.89 39.28
CA ILE A 7 -34.30 -45.74 38.40
C ILE A 7 -32.93 -45.14 38.14
N TYR A 8 -32.47 -45.17 36.90
CA TYR A 8 -31.28 -44.44 36.48
C TYR A 8 -31.67 -43.02 36.09
N VAL A 9 -31.19 -42.04 36.86
CA VAL A 9 -31.30 -40.61 36.54
C VAL A 9 -30.17 -40.27 35.58
N PHE A 10 -30.50 -40.00 34.33
CA PHE A 10 -29.55 -39.44 33.35
C PHE A 10 -29.44 -37.93 33.61
N SER A 11 -28.31 -37.51 34.19
CA SER A 11 -27.93 -36.09 34.24
C SER A 11 -27.54 -35.63 32.87
N VAL A 12 -28.37 -34.84 32.20
CA VAL A 12 -28.03 -34.14 30.97
C VAL A 12 -27.16 -32.94 31.33
N LEU A 13 -25.86 -33.03 31.03
CA LEU A 13 -24.93 -31.92 31.15
C LEU A 13 -25.17 -30.96 29.98
N ILE A 14 -25.87 -29.85 30.23
CA ILE A 14 -26.01 -28.76 29.27
C ILE A 14 -24.69 -28.01 29.25
N ILE A 15 -23.88 -28.25 28.21
CA ILE A 15 -22.70 -27.42 27.89
C ILE A 15 -23.22 -26.14 27.26
N LEU A 16 -23.27 -25.07 28.04
CA LEU A 16 -23.46 -23.72 27.54
C LEU A 16 -22.23 -23.31 26.75
N PHE A 17 -22.34 -23.32 25.42
CA PHE A 17 -21.38 -22.64 24.56
C PHE A 17 -21.49 -21.14 24.83
N SER A 18 -20.57 -20.58 25.62
CA SER A 18 -20.37 -19.15 25.69
C SER A 18 -19.79 -18.69 24.36
N SER A 19 -20.63 -18.07 23.52
CA SER A 19 -20.21 -17.29 22.37
C SER A 19 -19.29 -16.20 22.89
N THR A 20 -17.99 -16.31 22.57
CA THR A 20 -17.01 -15.25 22.77
C THR A 20 -17.42 -14.07 21.89
N LEU A 21 -18.10 -13.11 22.50
CA LEU A 21 -18.32 -11.79 21.92
C LEU A 21 -16.94 -11.22 21.54
N GLY A 22 -16.76 -10.89 20.28
CA GLY A 22 -15.53 -10.29 19.75
C GLY A 22 -15.11 -9.12 20.62
N SER A 23 -13.80 -8.98 20.80
CA SER A 23 -13.19 -7.96 21.64
C SER A 23 -13.75 -6.56 21.32
N PRO A 24 -14.09 -5.72 22.30
CA PRO A 24 -14.68 -4.40 22.07
C PRO A 24 -13.78 -3.47 21.22
N ALA A 25 -12.48 -3.75 21.14
CA ALA A 25 -11.54 -3.05 20.28
C ALA A 25 -11.84 -3.26 18.78
N VAL A 26 -12.29 -4.46 18.36
CA VAL A 26 -12.67 -4.73 16.96
C VAL A 26 -13.94 -3.97 16.58
N ALA A 27 -14.90 -3.88 17.49
CA ALA A 27 -16.14 -3.14 17.26
C ALA A 27 -15.89 -1.63 17.13
N GLN A 28 -14.94 -1.06 17.87
CA GLN A 28 -14.60 0.37 17.78
C GLN A 28 -13.89 0.76 16.48
N VAL A 29 -13.06 -0.13 15.92
CA VAL A 29 -12.40 0.11 14.62
C VAL A 29 -13.41 0.12 13.47
N LEU A 30 -14.41 -0.77 13.53
CA LEU A 30 -15.43 -0.89 12.48
C LEU A 30 -16.49 0.24 12.49
N THR A 31 -16.61 1.00 13.58
CA THR A 31 -17.67 2.03 13.73
C THR A 31 -17.20 3.46 13.47
N LYS A 32 -15.91 3.70 13.25
CA LYS A 32 -15.45 5.02 12.81
C LYS A 32 -16.00 5.26 11.40
N LYS A 33 -17.10 6.01 11.29
CA LYS A 33 -17.68 6.42 10.02
C LYS A 33 -16.59 7.08 9.17
N VAL A 34 -16.23 6.43 8.07
CA VAL A 34 -15.54 7.08 6.94
C VAL A 34 -16.40 8.29 6.58
N ASP A 35 -15.81 9.46 6.47
CA ASP A 35 -16.54 10.69 6.14
C ASP A 35 -17.33 10.45 4.84
N PRO A 36 -18.69 10.39 4.88
CA PRO A 36 -19.50 10.03 3.71
C PRO A 36 -19.47 11.08 2.61
N LEU A 37 -18.81 12.22 2.83
CA LEU A 37 -18.79 13.37 1.94
C LEU A 37 -17.62 13.37 0.95
N ARG A 38 -16.71 12.37 1.00
CA ARG A 38 -15.56 12.36 0.11
C ARG A 38 -15.74 11.33 -1.00
N PRO A 39 -15.87 11.78 -2.26
CA PRO A 39 -16.19 10.90 -3.37
C PRO A 39 -15.02 9.95 -3.71
N ILE A 40 -15.41 8.74 -4.07
CA ILE A 40 -14.55 7.79 -4.80
C ILE A 40 -14.93 7.91 -6.26
N ILE A 41 -14.00 8.21 -7.12
CA ILE A 41 -14.27 8.45 -8.54
C ILE A 41 -13.65 7.33 -9.37
N GLU A 42 -14.45 6.65 -10.16
CA GLU A 42 -13.99 5.77 -11.23
C GLU A 42 -13.53 6.64 -12.41
N ILE A 43 -12.22 6.70 -12.64
CA ILE A 43 -11.64 7.67 -13.59
C ILE A 43 -12.09 7.43 -15.03
N LYS A 44 -12.23 6.17 -15.44
CA LYS A 44 -12.65 5.83 -16.80
C LYS A 44 -14.05 6.34 -17.14
N THR A 45 -15.00 6.23 -16.20
CA THR A 45 -16.42 6.57 -16.40
C THR A 45 -16.80 7.92 -15.79
N GLN A 46 -15.92 8.50 -14.97
CA GLN A 46 -16.16 9.71 -14.17
C GLN A 46 -17.34 9.58 -13.19
N LYS A 47 -17.71 8.36 -12.84
CA LYS A 47 -18.78 8.09 -11.88
C LYS A 47 -18.27 8.10 -10.46
N THR A 48 -19.06 8.69 -9.57
CA THR A 48 -18.87 8.54 -8.13
C THR A 48 -19.36 7.17 -7.69
N LEU A 49 -18.55 6.49 -6.86
CA LEU A 49 -18.84 5.17 -6.30
C LEU A 49 -19.06 5.27 -4.80
N THR A 50 -19.84 4.34 -4.28
CA THR A 50 -19.84 4.01 -2.85
C THR A 50 -18.63 3.14 -2.51
N VAL A 51 -18.32 3.00 -1.23
CA VAL A 51 -17.23 2.11 -0.76
C VAL A 51 -17.55 0.65 -1.11
N GLU A 52 -18.81 0.24 -1.02
CA GLU A 52 -19.28 -1.09 -1.35
C GLU A 52 -19.10 -1.41 -2.84
N GLU A 53 -19.43 -0.47 -3.71
CA GLU A 53 -19.19 -0.61 -5.16
C GLU A 53 -17.71 -0.73 -5.49
N LEU A 54 -16.85 0.06 -4.84
CA LEU A 54 -15.40 -0.07 -4.98
C LEU A 54 -14.94 -1.46 -4.53
N ILE A 55 -15.36 -1.94 -3.35
CA ILE A 55 -15.00 -3.25 -2.82
C ILE A 55 -15.34 -4.37 -3.82
N GLU A 56 -16.54 -4.35 -4.42
CA GLU A 56 -16.94 -5.36 -5.40
C GLU A 56 -16.04 -5.35 -6.67
N LYS A 57 -15.52 -4.19 -7.05
CA LYS A 57 -14.56 -4.07 -8.14
C LYS A 57 -13.18 -4.61 -7.74
N LEU A 58 -12.71 -4.29 -6.54
CA LEU A 58 -11.41 -4.72 -6.03
C LEU A 58 -11.34 -6.25 -5.80
N LYS A 59 -12.43 -6.89 -5.39
CA LYS A 59 -12.50 -8.35 -5.22
C LYS A 59 -12.17 -9.15 -6.47
N ARG A 60 -12.31 -8.55 -7.66
CA ARG A 60 -12.02 -9.19 -8.94
C ARG A 60 -10.55 -9.14 -9.34
N ALA A 61 -9.77 -8.27 -8.70
CA ALA A 61 -8.37 -8.07 -9.04
C ALA A 61 -7.48 -9.17 -8.47
N ASN A 62 -6.47 -9.58 -9.23
CA ASN A 62 -5.36 -10.37 -8.71
C ASN A 62 -4.52 -9.52 -7.75
N TYR A 63 -4.24 -8.28 -8.15
CA TYR A 63 -3.49 -7.34 -7.34
C TYR A 63 -4.23 -6.01 -7.22
N THR A 64 -4.43 -5.59 -5.97
CA THR A 64 -5.00 -4.28 -5.61
C THR A 64 -3.88 -3.38 -5.09
N LEU A 65 -3.69 -2.22 -5.68
CA LEU A 65 -2.65 -1.28 -5.28
C LEU A 65 -3.32 -0.06 -4.65
N LEU A 66 -3.02 0.21 -3.38
CA LEU A 66 -3.60 1.30 -2.59
C LEU A 66 -2.53 2.35 -2.32
N GLY A 67 -2.69 3.51 -2.95
CA GLY A 67 -1.76 4.63 -2.85
C GLY A 67 -1.92 5.46 -1.58
N GLU A 68 -1.04 6.45 -1.41
CA GLU A 68 -1.11 7.41 -0.31
C GLU A 68 -0.30 8.68 -0.58
N PHE A 69 -0.56 9.72 0.21
CA PHE A 69 0.44 10.67 0.64
C PHE A 69 0.98 10.21 2.00
N HIS A 70 2.28 10.06 2.11
CA HIS A 70 2.96 9.43 3.25
C HIS A 70 2.68 10.11 4.60
N ASP A 71 2.44 11.40 4.60
CA ASP A 71 2.18 12.21 5.79
C ASP A 71 0.68 12.32 6.15
N ASN A 72 -0.22 11.78 5.34
CA ASN A 72 -1.65 11.86 5.58
C ASN A 72 -2.18 10.65 6.35
N ALA A 73 -2.39 10.81 7.65
CA ALA A 73 -2.90 9.75 8.52
C ALA A 73 -4.29 9.22 8.10
N SER A 74 -5.12 10.05 7.45
CA SER A 74 -6.44 9.61 6.96
C SER A 74 -6.30 8.61 5.82
N HIS A 75 -5.29 8.75 4.94
CA HIS A 75 -5.01 7.77 3.89
C HIS A 75 -4.69 6.40 4.49
N HIS A 76 -3.88 6.37 5.56
CA HIS A 76 -3.52 5.12 6.25
C HIS A 76 -4.74 4.44 6.88
N GLN A 77 -5.62 5.22 7.54
CA GLN A 77 -6.85 4.69 8.15
C GLN A 77 -7.79 4.12 7.08
N LEU A 78 -8.09 4.89 6.02
CA LEU A 78 -8.99 4.46 4.95
C LEU A 78 -8.51 3.19 4.25
N ARG A 79 -7.21 3.04 4.02
CA ARG A 79 -6.64 1.82 3.44
C ARG A 79 -6.75 0.63 4.38
N GLY A 80 -6.50 0.84 5.68
CA GLY A 80 -6.71 -0.18 6.70
C GLY A 80 -8.17 -0.66 6.75
N ASP A 81 -9.13 0.27 6.79
CA ASP A 81 -10.55 -0.02 6.79
C ASP A 81 -10.99 -0.76 5.52
N LEU A 82 -10.46 -0.35 4.37
CA LEU A 82 -10.73 -1.03 3.10
C LEU A 82 -10.21 -2.48 3.10
N ILE A 83 -9.01 -2.72 3.64
CA ILE A 83 -8.44 -4.06 3.77
C ILE A 83 -9.27 -4.96 4.68
N LEU A 84 -9.78 -4.44 5.80
CA LEU A 84 -10.69 -5.20 6.67
C LEU A 84 -11.98 -5.58 5.95
N ARG A 85 -12.54 -4.67 5.14
CA ARG A 85 -13.76 -4.91 4.37
C ARG A 85 -13.56 -5.87 3.19
N LEU A 86 -12.35 -5.98 2.65
CA LEU A 86 -11.97 -6.98 1.65
C LEU A 86 -11.83 -8.40 2.24
N ASN A 87 -12.42 -8.67 3.39
CA ASN A 87 -12.20 -9.83 4.28
C ASN A 87 -12.40 -11.22 3.64
N GLN A 88 -12.95 -11.34 2.44
CA GLN A 88 -13.20 -12.64 1.78
C GLN A 88 -11.95 -13.25 1.11
N SER A 89 -10.83 -12.53 1.02
CA SER A 89 -9.60 -13.02 0.40
C SER A 89 -8.46 -13.07 1.41
N LYS A 90 -7.73 -14.18 1.43
CA LYS A 90 -6.46 -14.33 2.19
C LYS A 90 -5.28 -13.65 1.48
N GLN A 91 -5.51 -12.53 0.80
CA GLN A 91 -4.46 -11.83 0.07
C GLN A 91 -3.34 -11.38 1.00
N THR A 92 -2.10 -11.53 0.60
CA THR A 92 -0.95 -10.97 1.31
C THR A 92 -0.95 -9.46 1.17
N VAL A 93 -0.66 -8.75 2.26
CA VAL A 93 -0.42 -7.30 2.23
C VAL A 93 1.07 -7.06 2.00
N VAL A 94 1.38 -6.48 0.86
CA VAL A 94 2.73 -6.09 0.45
C VAL A 94 2.92 -4.62 0.79
N VAL A 95 4.00 -4.27 1.50
CA VAL A 95 4.19 -2.90 2.00
C VAL A 95 5.52 -2.31 1.56
N GLU A 96 5.49 -1.02 1.21
CA GLU A 96 6.68 -0.22 0.92
C GLU A 96 7.58 -0.02 2.14
N TYR A 97 7.04 -0.05 3.33
CA TYR A 97 7.69 0.37 4.58
C TYR A 97 8.73 -0.60 5.12
N LEU A 98 8.84 -1.78 4.51
CA LEU A 98 9.80 -2.84 4.83
C LEU A 98 10.59 -3.24 3.58
N LEU A 99 11.83 -3.69 3.77
CA LEU A 99 12.65 -4.22 2.68
C LEU A 99 12.04 -5.49 2.08
N ALA A 100 12.27 -5.70 0.80
CA ALA A 100 11.76 -6.86 0.06
C ALA A 100 12.08 -8.19 0.75
N GLY A 101 11.07 -9.06 0.88
CA GLY A 101 11.16 -10.36 1.51
C GLY A 101 11.16 -10.36 3.05
N LYS A 102 11.09 -9.20 3.71
CA LYS A 102 10.92 -9.13 5.16
C LYS A 102 9.46 -9.37 5.52
N GLU A 103 9.20 -10.42 6.27
CA GLU A 103 7.86 -10.78 6.74
C GLU A 103 7.66 -10.35 8.19
N VAL A 104 6.44 -9.89 8.51
CA VAL A 104 6.08 -9.51 9.88
C VAL A 104 5.51 -10.73 10.60
N GLN A 105 6.20 -11.15 11.65
CA GLN A 105 5.71 -12.17 12.59
C GLN A 105 5.25 -11.46 13.87
N PHE A 106 3.93 -11.43 14.09
CA PHE A 106 3.39 -10.75 15.26
C PHE A 106 3.63 -11.54 16.55
N SER A 107 4.53 -10.98 17.38
CA SER A 107 4.82 -11.44 18.75
C SER A 107 5.00 -10.21 19.64
N GLY A 108 4.37 -10.15 20.79
CA GLY A 108 4.38 -8.93 21.62
C GLY A 108 3.57 -7.78 21.02
N SER A 109 4.04 -6.56 21.12
CA SER A 109 3.39 -5.39 20.53
C SER A 109 3.59 -5.37 19.00
N THR A 110 2.70 -4.63 18.31
CA THR A 110 2.78 -4.44 16.87
C THR A 110 4.07 -3.75 16.46
N LEU A 111 4.46 -2.71 17.20
CA LEU A 111 5.67 -1.95 16.90
C LEU A 111 6.95 -2.78 17.08
N GLU A 112 7.05 -3.59 18.15
CA GLU A 112 8.18 -4.50 18.37
C GLU A 112 8.31 -5.53 17.24
N SER A 113 7.17 -6.12 16.83
CA SER A 113 7.13 -7.09 15.72
C SER A 113 7.63 -6.46 14.42
N LEU A 114 7.20 -5.22 14.15
CA LEU A 114 7.64 -4.46 12.97
C LEU A 114 9.13 -4.10 13.03
N HIS A 115 9.64 -3.67 14.19
CA HIS A 115 11.07 -3.40 14.36
C HIS A 115 11.90 -4.65 14.10
N THR A 116 11.45 -5.81 14.58
CA THR A 116 12.09 -7.11 14.32
C THR A 116 12.12 -7.42 12.81
N ALA A 117 11.08 -7.03 12.06
CA ALA A 117 11.03 -7.15 10.61
C ALA A 117 11.84 -6.05 9.87
N GLY A 118 12.42 -5.08 10.59
CA GLY A 118 13.26 -4.03 10.03
C GLY A 118 12.55 -2.72 9.73
N PHE A 119 11.36 -2.50 10.32
CA PHE A 119 10.64 -1.23 10.20
C PHE A 119 11.45 -0.07 10.80
N ASN A 120 11.53 1.04 10.07
CA ASN A 120 12.28 2.21 10.48
C ASN A 120 11.34 3.36 10.89
N SER A 121 11.10 3.48 12.20
CA SER A 121 10.20 4.53 12.75
C SER A 121 10.69 5.97 12.53
N LYS A 122 11.95 6.19 12.13
CA LYS A 122 12.42 7.54 11.75
C LYS A 122 11.98 7.91 10.34
N ALA A 123 11.94 6.93 9.43
CA ALA A 123 11.46 7.15 8.06
C ALA A 123 9.92 7.11 7.99
N TRP A 124 9.30 6.26 8.81
CA TRP A 124 7.86 6.00 8.84
C TRP A 124 7.33 6.25 10.26
N PRO A 125 6.96 7.50 10.63
CA PRO A 125 6.60 7.84 12.01
C PRO A 125 5.44 7.02 12.54
N TRP A 126 5.62 6.40 13.72
CA TRP A 126 4.60 5.54 14.34
C TRP A 126 3.27 6.24 14.57
N SER A 127 3.28 7.53 14.87
CA SER A 127 2.07 8.35 15.04
C SER A 127 1.19 8.38 13.78
N ILE A 128 1.78 8.17 12.60
CA ILE A 128 1.09 8.16 11.30
C ILE A 128 0.75 6.73 10.88
N TYR A 129 1.74 5.81 10.96
CA TYR A 129 1.62 4.44 10.44
C TYR A 129 1.06 3.44 11.44
N GLY A 130 1.16 3.73 12.75
CA GLY A 130 0.70 2.84 13.81
C GLY A 130 -0.75 2.37 13.65
N PRO A 131 -1.73 3.25 13.44
CA PRO A 131 -3.13 2.87 13.24
C PRO A 131 -3.34 1.90 12.07
N LEU A 132 -2.61 2.08 10.96
CA LEU A 132 -2.63 1.15 9.83
C LEU A 132 -2.13 -0.24 10.25
N PHE A 133 -0.95 -0.31 10.87
CA PHE A 133 -0.36 -1.60 11.25
C PHE A 133 -1.15 -2.33 12.35
N GLU A 134 -1.77 -1.61 13.27
CA GLU A 134 -2.71 -2.21 14.23
C GLU A 134 -3.92 -2.82 13.50
N THR A 135 -4.45 -2.12 12.50
CA THR A 135 -5.53 -2.63 11.64
C THR A 135 -5.09 -3.85 10.83
N LEU A 136 -3.88 -3.82 10.26
CA LEU A 136 -3.31 -4.96 9.53
C LEU A 136 -3.12 -6.18 10.44
N ARG A 137 -2.68 -5.99 11.68
CA ARG A 137 -2.61 -7.07 12.67
C ARG A 137 -3.98 -7.70 12.92
N ILE A 138 -5.02 -6.88 13.09
CA ILE A 138 -6.41 -7.35 13.28
C ILE A 138 -6.87 -8.15 12.05
N SER A 139 -6.47 -7.75 10.84
CA SER A 139 -6.83 -8.44 9.60
C SER A 139 -6.28 -9.87 9.49
N GLN A 140 -5.28 -10.23 10.31
CA GLN A 140 -4.59 -11.52 10.30
C GLN A 140 -4.01 -11.93 8.94
N ARG A 141 -3.76 -10.96 8.05
CA ARG A 141 -3.16 -11.21 6.74
C ARG A 141 -1.64 -11.26 6.87
N PRO A 142 -0.96 -12.10 6.07
CA PRO A 142 0.49 -12.03 5.96
C PRO A 142 0.91 -10.64 5.49
N ILE A 143 1.95 -10.07 6.11
CA ILE A 143 2.51 -8.77 5.73
C ILE A 143 3.95 -9.01 5.29
N VAL A 144 4.29 -8.53 4.10
CA VAL A 144 5.63 -8.67 3.53
C VAL A 144 6.13 -7.34 2.97
N GLY A 145 7.39 -7.04 3.21
CA GLY A 145 8.07 -5.87 2.67
C GLY A 145 8.40 -6.01 1.19
N SER A 146 8.48 -4.88 0.49
CA SER A 146 8.75 -4.84 -0.94
C SER A 146 9.71 -3.73 -1.38
N ASN A 147 10.20 -2.92 -0.44
CA ASN A 147 11.11 -1.82 -0.76
C ASN A 147 12.48 -2.33 -1.21
N LEU A 148 13.13 -1.53 -2.04
CA LEU A 148 14.49 -1.80 -2.51
C LEU A 148 15.49 -1.73 -1.35
N ASP A 149 16.50 -2.59 -1.37
CA ASP A 149 17.57 -2.54 -0.37
C ASP A 149 18.34 -1.20 -0.47
N ARG A 150 18.59 -0.58 0.67
CA ARG A 150 19.27 0.73 0.74
C ARG A 150 20.69 0.70 0.20
N SER A 151 21.38 -0.45 0.23
CA SER A 151 22.72 -0.60 -0.34
C SER A 151 22.70 -0.38 -1.84
N ILE A 152 21.63 -0.81 -2.53
CA ILE A 152 21.45 -0.61 -3.98
C ILE A 152 21.27 0.88 -4.28
N SER A 153 20.38 1.56 -3.56
CA SER A 153 20.18 3.00 -3.70
C SER A 153 21.49 3.78 -3.46
N LYS A 154 22.22 3.41 -2.40
CA LYS A 154 23.53 4.00 -2.10
C LYS A 154 24.53 3.79 -3.24
N ALA A 155 24.61 2.59 -3.82
CA ALA A 155 25.48 2.29 -4.94
C ALA A 155 25.12 3.10 -6.18
N ILE A 156 23.84 3.30 -6.47
CA ILE A 156 23.36 4.14 -7.56
C ILE A 156 23.80 5.60 -7.38
N PHE A 157 23.58 6.17 -6.20
CA PHE A 157 23.94 7.56 -5.92
C PHE A 157 25.46 7.79 -5.85
N SER A 158 26.26 6.76 -5.53
CA SER A 158 27.72 6.85 -5.57
C SER A 158 28.33 6.65 -6.96
N GLY A 159 27.49 6.46 -8.00
CA GLY A 159 27.96 6.26 -9.37
C GLY A 159 28.64 4.90 -9.62
N ALA A 160 28.31 3.87 -8.85
CA ALA A 160 28.86 2.53 -9.03
C ALA A 160 28.63 2.00 -10.45
N ASN A 161 29.61 1.30 -11.00
CA ASN A 161 29.48 0.62 -12.28
C ASN A 161 28.45 -0.53 -12.15
N ASN A 162 27.50 -0.62 -13.10
CA ASN A 162 26.45 -1.65 -13.13
C ASN A 162 25.64 -1.76 -11.81
N PRO A 163 25.00 -0.67 -11.34
CA PRO A 163 24.34 -0.66 -10.03
C PRO A 163 23.06 -1.48 -10.00
N ILE A 164 22.56 -1.97 -11.14
CA ILE A 164 21.34 -2.79 -11.23
C ILE A 164 21.66 -4.23 -10.83
N PRO A 165 21.03 -4.75 -9.75
CA PRO A 165 21.20 -6.13 -9.35
C PRO A 165 20.87 -7.11 -10.48
N SER A 166 21.67 -8.17 -10.62
CA SER A 166 21.43 -9.21 -11.64
C SER A 166 20.03 -9.81 -11.57
N SER A 167 19.50 -9.95 -10.35
CA SER A 167 18.14 -10.44 -10.10
C SER A 167 17.04 -9.53 -10.67
N LEU A 168 17.26 -8.23 -10.80
CA LEU A 168 16.26 -7.27 -11.30
C LEU A 168 16.50 -6.88 -12.77
N LYS A 169 17.65 -7.23 -13.34
CA LYS A 169 18.10 -6.74 -14.65
C LYS A 169 17.17 -7.12 -15.81
N VAL A 170 16.69 -8.36 -15.80
CA VAL A 170 15.78 -8.85 -16.86
C VAL A 170 14.44 -8.10 -16.82
N ASP A 171 13.88 -7.91 -15.64
CA ASP A 171 12.60 -7.23 -15.49
C ASP A 171 12.73 -5.72 -15.76
N TYR A 172 13.85 -5.12 -15.38
CA TYR A 172 14.18 -3.74 -15.74
C TYR A 172 14.21 -3.53 -17.27
N GLN A 173 14.82 -4.45 -18.01
CA GLN A 173 14.85 -4.39 -19.46
C GLN A 173 13.47 -4.60 -20.09
N LYS A 174 12.74 -5.63 -19.62
CA LYS A 174 11.38 -5.94 -20.13
C LYS A 174 10.37 -4.84 -19.85
N SER A 175 10.50 -4.16 -18.72
CA SER A 175 9.58 -3.09 -18.31
C SER A 175 10.07 -1.69 -18.69
N SER A 176 10.85 -1.55 -19.74
CA SER A 176 11.32 -0.24 -20.23
C SER A 176 10.16 0.74 -20.42
N LEU A 177 10.37 1.99 -19.97
CA LEU A 177 9.39 3.05 -20.12
C LEU A 177 9.41 3.64 -21.53
N SER A 178 8.23 4.00 -22.03
CA SER A 178 8.12 4.87 -23.21
C SER A 178 8.62 6.28 -22.90
N ALA A 179 8.94 7.05 -23.93
CA ALA A 179 9.38 8.44 -23.73
C ALA A 179 8.38 9.31 -22.95
N PRO A 180 7.04 9.23 -23.19
CA PRO A 180 6.07 9.96 -22.36
C PRO A 180 6.07 9.51 -20.89
N ALA A 181 6.17 8.19 -20.62
CA ALA A 181 6.19 7.66 -19.26
C ALA A 181 7.50 8.08 -18.53
N MET A 182 8.61 8.11 -19.24
CA MET A 182 9.88 8.60 -18.69
C MET A 182 9.79 10.09 -18.32
N ALA A 183 9.21 10.92 -19.20
CA ALA A 183 8.99 12.34 -18.94
C ALA A 183 8.02 12.56 -17.76
N ALA A 184 6.99 11.74 -17.63
CA ALA A 184 6.06 11.80 -16.49
C ALA A 184 6.76 11.48 -15.16
N LEU A 185 7.61 10.44 -15.13
CA LEU A 185 8.42 10.12 -13.95
C LEU A 185 9.39 11.25 -13.58
N GLU A 186 10.07 11.80 -14.57
CA GLU A 186 10.98 12.94 -14.40
C GLU A 186 10.25 14.14 -13.80
N GLN A 187 9.12 14.51 -14.37
CA GLN A 187 8.31 15.63 -13.90
C GLN A 187 7.83 15.44 -12.48
N ASP A 188 7.31 14.25 -12.12
CA ASP A 188 6.86 13.95 -10.77
C ASP A 188 8.00 14.02 -9.74
N LEU A 189 9.20 13.57 -10.11
CA LEU A 189 10.37 13.68 -9.21
C LEU A 189 10.78 15.14 -9.01
N ILE A 190 10.77 15.95 -10.06
CA ILE A 190 11.08 17.38 -9.96
C ILE A 190 10.04 18.10 -9.10
N GLU A 191 8.74 17.87 -9.36
CA GLU A 191 7.63 18.48 -8.61
C GLU A 191 7.62 18.04 -7.14
N GLY A 192 7.78 16.73 -6.87
CA GLY A 192 7.85 16.18 -5.53
C GLY A 192 9.05 16.71 -4.72
N HIS A 193 10.03 17.30 -5.37
CA HIS A 193 11.16 17.97 -4.74
C HIS A 193 11.13 19.51 -4.95
N CYS A 194 9.93 20.06 -5.15
CA CYS A 194 9.69 21.51 -5.21
C CYS A 194 10.46 22.23 -6.34
N GLY A 195 10.76 21.55 -7.43
CA GLY A 195 11.60 22.09 -8.51
C GLY A 195 13.06 22.32 -8.11
N LYS A 196 13.45 21.96 -6.87
CA LYS A 196 14.80 22.19 -6.32
C LYS A 196 15.75 20.99 -6.52
N LEU A 197 15.29 19.89 -7.16
CA LEU A 197 16.10 18.69 -7.37
C LEU A 197 17.33 19.01 -8.22
N PRO A 198 18.57 18.80 -7.72
CA PRO A 198 19.75 19.01 -8.52
C PRO A 198 19.78 18.07 -9.73
N PRO A 199 20.15 18.54 -10.92
CA PRO A 199 20.18 17.71 -12.14
C PRO A 199 21.00 16.43 -12.00
N ALA A 200 22.06 16.45 -11.20
CA ALA A 200 22.89 15.27 -10.92
C ALA A 200 22.13 14.14 -10.18
N TYR A 201 21.08 14.45 -9.44
CA TYR A 201 20.29 13.46 -8.69
C TYR A 201 19.13 12.89 -9.49
N LEU A 202 18.69 13.52 -10.56
CA LEU A 202 17.50 13.13 -11.31
C LEU A 202 17.59 11.70 -11.84
N LYS A 203 18.64 11.40 -12.64
CA LYS A 203 18.85 10.06 -13.21
C LYS A 203 19.02 8.96 -12.13
N PRO A 204 19.83 9.15 -11.08
CA PRO A 204 19.88 8.25 -9.93
C PRO A 204 18.53 8.00 -9.29
N MET A 205 17.75 9.05 -9.03
CA MET A 205 16.41 8.91 -8.42
C MET A 205 15.42 8.17 -9.32
N MET A 206 15.41 8.48 -10.62
CA MET A 206 14.62 7.75 -11.60
C MET A 206 14.96 6.26 -11.60
N LEU A 207 16.25 5.90 -11.53
CA LEU A 207 16.67 4.51 -11.48
C LEU A 207 16.24 3.83 -10.18
N VAL A 208 16.40 4.49 -9.02
CA VAL A 208 15.94 3.97 -7.73
C VAL A 208 14.45 3.75 -7.75
N GLN A 209 13.65 4.73 -8.21
CA GLN A 209 12.19 4.60 -8.32
C GLN A 209 11.82 3.37 -9.16
N ARG A 210 12.41 3.22 -10.34
CA ARG A 210 12.17 2.10 -11.26
C ARG A 210 12.51 0.73 -10.63
N LEU A 211 13.66 0.63 -9.96
CA LEU A 211 14.06 -0.61 -9.29
C LEU A 211 13.18 -0.93 -8.08
N THR A 212 12.69 0.08 -7.38
CA THR A 212 11.71 -0.08 -6.31
C THR A 212 10.38 -0.61 -6.85
N ASP A 213 9.87 -0.05 -7.95
CA ASP A 213 8.65 -0.54 -8.61
C ASP A 213 8.79 -2.00 -9.07
N ILE A 214 9.95 -2.38 -9.60
CA ILE A 214 10.24 -3.76 -10.00
C ILE A 214 10.31 -4.68 -8.78
N SER A 215 10.95 -4.24 -7.70
CA SER A 215 10.97 -4.98 -6.42
C SER A 215 9.57 -5.25 -5.90
N MET A 216 8.71 -4.24 -5.86
CA MET A 216 7.31 -4.34 -5.45
C MET A 216 6.51 -5.31 -6.35
N ALA A 217 6.66 -5.18 -7.68
CA ALA A 217 6.01 -6.06 -8.65
C ALA A 217 6.42 -7.54 -8.46
N ARG A 218 7.70 -7.81 -8.22
CA ARG A 218 8.20 -9.18 -7.98
C ARG A 218 7.63 -9.77 -6.71
N VAL A 219 7.64 -9.02 -5.59
CA VAL A 219 7.06 -9.50 -4.33
C VAL A 219 5.57 -9.80 -4.48
N LEU A 220 4.83 -9.01 -5.25
CA LEU A 220 3.44 -9.32 -5.60
C LEU A 220 3.33 -10.62 -6.40
N LEU A 221 4.16 -10.82 -7.42
CA LEU A 221 4.13 -12.01 -8.29
C LEU A 221 4.54 -13.31 -7.58
N GLU A 222 5.25 -13.25 -6.47
CA GLU A 222 5.49 -14.40 -5.61
C GLU A 222 4.22 -14.90 -4.90
N ARG A 223 3.15 -14.16 -4.98
CA ARG A 223 1.84 -14.45 -4.38
C ARG A 223 0.78 -14.60 -5.49
N SER A 224 -0.17 -15.50 -5.28
CA SER A 224 -1.29 -15.69 -6.24
C SER A 224 -2.22 -14.48 -6.30
N SER A 225 -2.29 -13.71 -5.19
CA SER A 225 -3.02 -12.45 -5.10
C SER A 225 -2.44 -11.60 -3.96
N GLY A 226 -2.56 -10.28 -4.07
CA GLY A 226 -1.98 -9.38 -3.07
C GLY A 226 -2.56 -7.97 -3.09
N ILE A 227 -2.32 -7.26 -1.97
CA ILE A 227 -2.65 -5.85 -1.82
C ILE A 227 -1.34 -5.11 -1.57
N LEU A 228 -0.96 -4.19 -2.46
CA LEU A 228 0.20 -3.32 -2.26
C LEU A 228 -0.22 -2.03 -1.55
N LEU A 229 0.52 -1.66 -0.51
CA LEU A 229 0.45 -0.36 0.16
C LEU A 229 1.73 0.41 -0.12
N ALA A 230 1.62 1.49 -0.89
CA ALA A 230 2.76 2.31 -1.29
C ALA A 230 2.34 3.76 -1.56
N GLY A 231 3.29 4.66 -1.76
CA GLY A 231 3.01 6.02 -2.20
C GLY A 231 2.32 6.06 -3.57
N ASN A 232 1.53 7.11 -3.82
CA ASN A 232 0.77 7.27 -5.07
C ASN A 232 1.64 7.18 -6.33
N GLY A 233 2.90 7.61 -6.28
CA GLY A 233 3.83 7.50 -7.41
C GLY A 233 4.08 6.06 -7.84
N HIS A 234 4.24 5.13 -6.88
CA HIS A 234 4.49 3.71 -7.15
C HIS A 234 3.30 2.99 -7.79
N ILE A 235 2.07 3.43 -7.55
CA ILE A 235 0.88 2.77 -8.09
C ILE A 235 0.39 3.33 -9.42
N ARG A 236 1.11 4.26 -10.05
CA ARG A 236 0.76 4.85 -11.35
C ARG A 236 0.85 3.84 -12.48
N LYS A 237 -0.15 3.86 -13.40
CA LYS A 237 -0.22 2.96 -14.56
C LYS A 237 0.79 3.26 -15.64
N ASP A 238 1.21 4.51 -15.76
CA ASP A 238 2.10 4.98 -16.83
C ASP A 238 3.57 4.60 -16.59
N TYR A 239 4.04 4.61 -15.33
CA TYR A 239 5.45 4.30 -15.02
C TYR A 239 5.69 3.43 -13.78
N GLY A 240 4.69 3.27 -12.87
CA GLY A 240 4.83 2.56 -11.60
C GLY A 240 4.68 1.05 -11.69
N VAL A 241 4.36 0.41 -10.58
CA VAL A 241 4.17 -1.04 -10.44
C VAL A 241 3.20 -1.63 -11.46
N PRO A 242 2.04 -0.99 -11.79
CA PRO A 242 1.14 -1.52 -12.82
C PRO A 242 1.79 -1.65 -14.20
N GLN A 243 2.65 -0.68 -14.57
CA GLN A 243 3.38 -0.74 -15.84
C GLN A 243 4.39 -1.90 -15.85
N VAL A 244 5.08 -2.14 -14.72
CA VAL A 244 5.99 -3.28 -14.57
C VAL A 244 5.22 -4.58 -14.68
N LEU A 245 4.12 -4.76 -13.93
CA LEU A 245 3.28 -5.95 -13.96
C LEU A 245 2.74 -6.23 -15.36
N LYS A 246 2.28 -5.20 -16.08
CA LYS A 246 1.83 -5.32 -17.47
C LYS A 246 2.92 -5.86 -18.40
N ALA A 247 4.18 -5.48 -18.16
CA ALA A 247 5.30 -5.90 -18.99
C ALA A 247 5.80 -7.32 -18.70
N ILE A 248 5.78 -7.75 -17.43
CA ILE A 248 6.36 -9.03 -17.02
C ILE A 248 5.33 -10.13 -16.71
N ALA A 249 4.06 -9.74 -16.46
CA ALA A 249 2.96 -10.63 -16.14
C ALA A 249 1.62 -10.12 -16.72
N PRO A 250 1.47 -10.01 -18.05
CA PRO A 250 0.36 -9.31 -18.72
C PRO A 250 -1.03 -9.92 -18.47
N HIS A 251 -1.09 -11.17 -17.96
CA HIS A 251 -2.36 -11.86 -17.65
C HIS A 251 -2.94 -11.48 -16.28
N GLN A 252 -2.21 -10.72 -15.47
CA GLN A 252 -2.68 -10.33 -14.15
C GLN A 252 -3.65 -9.14 -14.25
N PHE A 253 -4.79 -9.30 -13.58
CA PHE A 253 -5.74 -8.19 -13.44
C PHE A 253 -5.33 -7.32 -12.25
N VAL A 254 -4.86 -6.12 -12.56
CA VAL A 254 -4.34 -5.15 -11.59
C VAL A 254 -5.27 -3.96 -11.52
N VAL A 255 -5.61 -3.53 -10.31
CA VAL A 255 -6.45 -2.35 -10.04
C VAL A 255 -5.73 -1.45 -9.06
N ASN A 256 -5.72 -0.15 -9.31
CA ASN A 256 -5.15 0.83 -8.40
C ASN A 256 -6.17 1.87 -7.91
N VAL A 257 -6.02 2.27 -6.65
CA VAL A 257 -6.80 3.32 -5.98
C VAL A 257 -5.82 4.34 -5.41
N ALA A 258 -5.80 5.54 -5.96
CA ALA A 258 -5.04 6.65 -5.39
C ALA A 258 -5.87 7.34 -4.30
N PHE A 259 -5.28 7.62 -3.15
CA PHE A 259 -5.84 8.51 -2.14
C PHE A 259 -5.18 9.87 -2.32
N THR A 260 -5.98 10.88 -2.63
CA THR A 260 -5.50 12.23 -2.96
C THR A 260 -6.24 13.27 -2.14
N GLU A 261 -5.56 14.36 -1.86
CA GLU A 261 -6.12 15.51 -1.17
C GLU A 261 -6.71 16.47 -2.19
N ASP A 262 -8.02 16.69 -2.10
CA ASP A 262 -8.72 17.67 -2.94
C ASP A 262 -10.04 18.06 -2.26
N ASP A 263 -10.45 19.30 -2.42
CA ASP A 263 -11.75 19.78 -1.93
C ASP A 263 -12.89 19.55 -2.92
N GLY A 264 -12.59 19.12 -4.14
CA GLY A 264 -13.52 18.73 -5.18
C GLY A 264 -12.82 18.65 -6.54
N LEU A 265 -13.01 17.54 -7.26
CA LEU A 265 -12.46 17.38 -8.61
C LEU A 265 -13.38 18.05 -9.63
N ASP A 266 -12.84 18.99 -10.38
CA ASP A 266 -13.44 19.39 -11.65
C ASP A 266 -13.08 18.39 -12.76
N SER A 267 -13.74 18.49 -13.91
CA SER A 267 -13.51 17.62 -15.06
C SER A 267 -12.07 17.67 -15.59
N LYS A 268 -11.38 18.80 -15.42
CA LYS A 268 -9.99 19.00 -15.83
C LYS A 268 -9.03 18.26 -14.90
N ALA A 269 -9.26 18.33 -13.59
CA ALA A 269 -8.49 17.57 -12.60
C ALA A 269 -8.67 16.05 -12.78
N ILE A 270 -9.90 15.58 -13.06
CA ILE A 270 -10.17 14.17 -13.38
C ILE A 270 -9.38 13.73 -14.63
N ALA A 271 -9.29 14.58 -15.66
CA ALA A 271 -8.55 14.27 -16.88
C ALA A 271 -7.06 13.98 -16.59
N ASN A 272 -6.45 14.68 -15.62
CA ASN A 272 -5.06 14.46 -15.22
C ASN A 272 -4.80 13.08 -14.60
N TYR A 273 -5.83 12.40 -14.09
CA TYR A 273 -5.72 11.07 -13.49
C TYR A 273 -5.97 9.93 -14.48
N ARG A 274 -6.45 10.20 -15.71
CA ARG A 274 -6.92 9.20 -16.69
C ARG A 274 -5.90 8.10 -16.97
N ASP A 275 -4.66 8.47 -17.19
CA ASP A 275 -3.59 7.53 -17.51
C ASP A 275 -2.82 7.04 -16.28
N ARG A 276 -3.16 7.57 -15.09
CA ARG A 276 -2.45 7.31 -13.85
C ARG A 276 -3.15 6.28 -12.98
N TYR A 277 -4.50 6.42 -12.81
CA TYR A 277 -5.25 5.63 -11.83
C TYR A 277 -6.55 5.08 -12.42
N ASP A 278 -7.05 3.99 -11.82
CA ASP A 278 -8.39 3.46 -12.11
C ASP A 278 -9.43 4.13 -11.24
N TYR A 279 -9.11 4.32 -9.96
CA TYR A 279 -9.93 4.99 -8.97
C TYR A 279 -9.13 6.04 -8.21
N VAL A 280 -9.83 7.12 -7.85
CA VAL A 280 -9.31 8.16 -6.96
C VAL A 280 -10.28 8.32 -5.80
N TRP A 281 -9.77 8.18 -4.58
CA TRP A 281 -10.50 8.46 -3.35
C TRP A 281 -10.05 9.80 -2.81
N LEU A 282 -10.95 10.78 -2.82
CA LEU A 282 -10.64 12.11 -2.32
C LEU A 282 -10.66 12.14 -0.80
N THR A 283 -9.76 12.92 -0.24
CA THR A 283 -9.69 13.22 1.19
C THR A 283 -9.52 14.71 1.40
N LYS A 284 -9.77 15.18 2.62
CA LYS A 284 -9.46 16.56 2.98
C LYS A 284 -7.95 16.80 2.93
N PRO A 285 -7.52 17.93 2.38
CA PRO A 285 -6.16 18.40 2.59
C PRO A 285 -5.87 18.51 4.09
N ILE A 286 -4.69 18.07 4.51
CA ILE A 286 -4.22 18.26 5.87
C ILE A 286 -3.40 19.54 5.96
N GLU A 287 -3.47 20.20 7.11
CA GLU A 287 -2.53 21.28 7.41
C GLU A 287 -1.12 20.72 7.53
N ARG A 288 -0.20 21.27 6.78
CA ARG A 288 1.23 20.96 6.88
C ARG A 288 2.06 22.23 6.73
N LYS A 289 3.23 22.23 7.35
CA LYS A 289 4.24 23.23 7.00
C LYS A 289 4.61 23.07 5.54
N ASP A 290 4.91 24.17 4.87
CA ASP A 290 5.37 24.10 3.48
C ASP A 290 6.59 23.17 3.38
N PRO A 291 6.45 21.99 2.73
CA PRO A 291 7.55 21.02 2.62
C PRO A 291 8.70 21.57 1.77
N CYS A 292 8.45 22.63 1.04
CA CYS A 292 9.42 23.27 0.17
C CYS A 292 10.28 24.34 0.88
N ALA A 293 9.84 24.84 2.06
CA ALA A 293 10.52 25.93 2.76
C ALA A 293 11.95 25.53 3.16
N ASP A 294 12.10 24.34 3.76
CA ASP A 294 13.36 23.87 4.34
C ASP A 294 14.08 22.84 3.50
N LEU A 295 13.56 22.53 2.28
CA LEU A 295 14.17 21.52 1.42
C LEU A 295 15.53 22.00 0.89
N GLN A 296 16.60 21.36 1.35
CA GLN A 296 17.97 21.55 0.90
C GLN A 296 18.57 20.21 0.50
N PHE A 297 19.25 20.18 -0.64
CA PHE A 297 20.06 19.05 -1.06
C PHE A 297 21.52 19.29 -0.63
N GLY A 298 22.10 18.32 0.08
CA GLY A 298 23.54 18.32 0.33
C GLY A 298 24.31 18.32 -1.01
N LYS A 299 25.52 18.94 -1.02
CA LYS A 299 26.39 18.85 -2.20
C LYS A 299 26.65 17.37 -2.52
N PRO A 300 26.63 16.95 -3.81
CA PRO A 300 27.08 15.63 -4.19
C PRO A 300 28.50 15.42 -3.63
N SER A 301 28.72 14.29 -2.95
CA SER A 301 30.08 13.89 -2.60
C SER A 301 30.87 13.71 -3.91
N SER A 302 31.86 14.57 -4.11
CA SER A 302 32.83 14.52 -5.22
C SER A 302 33.63 13.22 -5.20
#